data_31ff14813e2f795c36a64f7b3fff35dd
#
_entry.id   31ff14813e2f795c36a64f7b3fff35dd
#
_cell.length_a   1.000
_cell.length_b   1.000
_cell.length_c   1.000
_cell.angle_alpha   90.00
_cell.angle_beta   90.00
_cell.angle_gamma   90.00
#
_symmetry.space_group_name_H-M   'P 1'
#
loop_
_entity.id
_entity.type
_entity.pdbx_description
1 polymer ?
#
loop_
_entity_poly.entity_id
_entity_poly.type
_entity_poly.pdbx_seq_one_letter_code
_entity_poly.pdbx_strand_id
1 'polypeptide(L)'
;CYNSLMLHTLKKYLFLFLLFLNINKIYAVDNPYIFIDSNAQDMVEVLTSNSNLFESDREAYENKIKEIFEPMIDFRRVSASVMGKKYYLLATKEQRVEFIEIFKDSLLDTYAETLAQWGDSTISTEVPKDESLSKKFESFEKNIEVKQILNTGTSKYPISYKLRKTDNGWKIVNIIINGVNLGLTFRNQFQALAISHNESIELTLRNWVSDAGDAGIS
;
A
#
# COMPACT_ATOMS: atom_id res chain seq x y z
N CYS A 1 -12.09 -47.64 -28.39
CA CYS A 1 -10.80 -46.96 -28.68
C CYS A 1 -10.94 -45.48 -29.10
N TYR A 2 -12.03 -45.07 -29.80
CA TYR A 2 -12.17 -43.69 -30.31
C TYR A 2 -12.39 -42.63 -29.22
N ASN A 3 -13.14 -42.94 -28.15
CA ASN A 3 -13.45 -42.01 -27.05
C ASN A 3 -12.25 -41.67 -26.15
N SER A 4 -11.26 -42.55 -26.02
CA SER A 4 -10.07 -42.31 -25.16
C SER A 4 -9.12 -41.29 -25.82
N LEU A 5 -8.96 -41.32 -27.13
CA LEU A 5 -8.08 -40.43 -27.86
C LEU A 5 -8.63 -38.98 -27.92
N MET A 6 -9.95 -38.84 -28.05
CA MET A 6 -10.62 -37.56 -28.06
C MET A 6 -10.58 -36.88 -26.71
N LEU A 7 -10.67 -37.63 -25.61
CA LEU A 7 -10.60 -37.10 -24.24
C LEU A 7 -9.18 -36.62 -23.88
N HIS A 8 -8.14 -37.29 -24.38
CA HIS A 8 -6.75 -36.89 -24.20
C HIS A 8 -6.38 -35.60 -24.96
N THR A 9 -6.90 -35.42 -26.17
CA THR A 9 -6.70 -34.19 -26.94
C THR A 9 -7.43 -33.03 -26.33
N LEU A 10 -8.66 -33.20 -25.84
CA LEU A 10 -9.43 -32.14 -25.18
C LEU A 10 -8.76 -31.65 -23.90
N LYS A 11 -8.22 -32.57 -23.07
CA LYS A 11 -7.45 -32.22 -21.86
C LYS A 11 -6.16 -31.43 -22.17
N LYS A 12 -5.49 -31.75 -23.28
CA LYS A 12 -4.26 -31.08 -23.72
C LYS A 12 -4.53 -29.63 -24.15
N TYR A 13 -5.63 -29.40 -24.87
CA TYR A 13 -6.03 -28.04 -25.29
C TYR A 13 -6.60 -27.22 -24.12
N LEU A 14 -7.31 -27.83 -23.18
CA LEU A 14 -7.76 -27.16 -21.95
C LEU A 14 -6.59 -26.73 -21.07
N PHE A 15 -5.53 -27.56 -20.96
CA PHE A 15 -4.32 -27.23 -20.22
C PHE A 15 -3.52 -26.09 -20.89
N LEU A 16 -3.44 -26.08 -22.22
CA LEU A 16 -2.83 -24.99 -22.99
C LEU A 16 -3.62 -23.67 -22.81
N PHE A 17 -4.93 -23.71 -22.79
CA PHE A 17 -5.79 -22.54 -22.61
C PHE A 17 -5.65 -21.92 -21.22
N LEU A 18 -5.49 -22.75 -20.18
CA LEU A 18 -5.21 -22.29 -18.79
C LEU A 18 -3.84 -21.63 -18.64
N LEU A 19 -2.84 -22.03 -19.44
CA LEU A 19 -1.52 -21.39 -19.46
C LEU A 19 -1.57 -19.97 -20.06
N PHE A 20 -2.45 -19.73 -21.05
CA PHE A 20 -2.60 -18.40 -21.66
C PHE A 20 -3.32 -17.37 -20.75
N LEU A 21 -4.17 -17.81 -19.80
CA LEU A 21 -4.88 -16.91 -18.89
C LEU A 21 -3.96 -16.27 -17.82
N ASN A 22 -2.77 -16.83 -17.59
CA ASN A 22 -1.82 -16.28 -16.61
C ASN A 22 -0.85 -15.23 -17.17
N ILE A 23 -0.70 -15.12 -18.49
CA ILE A 23 0.29 -14.22 -19.12
C ILE A 23 -0.12 -12.74 -18.95
N ASN A 24 -1.42 -12.44 -18.93
CA ASN A 24 -1.91 -11.06 -18.80
C ASN A 24 -1.70 -10.46 -17.39
N LYS A 25 -1.65 -11.28 -16.34
CA LYS A 25 -1.36 -10.80 -14.98
C LYS A 25 0.10 -10.38 -14.78
N ILE A 26 1.03 -10.99 -15.53
CA ILE A 26 2.47 -10.71 -15.37
C ILE A 26 2.82 -9.32 -15.91
N TYR A 27 2.18 -8.87 -16.99
CA TYR A 27 2.45 -7.53 -17.56
C TYR A 27 1.83 -6.38 -16.76
N ALA A 28 0.66 -6.58 -16.12
CA ALA A 28 0.02 -5.56 -15.30
C ALA A 28 0.81 -5.24 -14.01
N VAL A 29 1.48 -6.24 -13.44
CA VAL A 29 2.28 -6.10 -12.21
C VAL A 29 3.58 -5.30 -12.44
N ASP A 30 4.06 -5.19 -13.66
CA ASP A 30 5.34 -4.53 -13.97
C ASP A 30 5.19 -3.02 -14.25
N ASN A 31 3.97 -2.51 -14.45
CA ASN A 31 3.71 -1.10 -14.65
C ASN A 31 3.31 -0.42 -13.31
N PRO A 32 4.13 0.48 -12.75
CA PRO A 32 3.87 1.11 -11.46
C PRO A 32 2.62 2.01 -11.45
N TYR A 33 2.25 2.58 -12.60
CA TYR A 33 1.04 3.41 -12.70
C TYR A 33 -0.21 2.55 -12.66
N ILE A 34 -0.23 1.42 -13.39
CA ILE A 34 -1.33 0.46 -13.33
C ILE A 34 -1.42 -0.16 -11.93
N PHE A 35 -0.27 -0.47 -11.31
CA PHE A 35 -0.23 -0.99 -9.95
C PHE A 35 -0.92 -0.04 -8.95
N ILE A 36 -0.57 1.25 -8.98
CA ILE A 36 -1.19 2.24 -8.08
C ILE A 36 -2.64 2.49 -8.47
N ASP A 37 -2.95 2.64 -9.77
CA ASP A 37 -4.30 2.94 -10.22
C ASP A 37 -5.29 1.83 -9.85
N SER A 38 -4.99 0.57 -10.20
CA SER A 38 -5.91 -0.54 -9.91
C SER A 38 -6.18 -0.70 -8.42
N ASN A 39 -5.14 -0.69 -7.58
CA ASN A 39 -5.33 -0.83 -6.13
C ASN A 39 -6.09 0.37 -5.53
N ALA A 40 -5.91 1.58 -6.08
CA ALA A 40 -6.65 2.74 -5.63
C ALA A 40 -8.13 2.67 -6.03
N GLN A 41 -8.45 2.18 -7.23
CA GLN A 41 -9.84 1.95 -7.65
C GLN A 41 -10.49 0.83 -6.81
N ASP A 42 -9.79 -0.28 -6.55
CA ASP A 42 -10.25 -1.35 -5.67
C ASP A 42 -10.52 -0.81 -4.25
N MET A 43 -9.67 0.08 -3.73
CA MET A 43 -9.88 0.74 -2.44
C MET A 43 -11.15 1.60 -2.45
N VAL A 44 -11.34 2.46 -3.46
CA VAL A 44 -12.56 3.27 -3.59
C VAL A 44 -13.81 2.38 -3.67
N GLU A 45 -13.75 1.27 -4.43
CA GLU A 45 -14.86 0.32 -4.49
C GLU A 45 -15.18 -0.29 -3.11
N VAL A 46 -14.17 -0.70 -2.36
CA VAL A 46 -14.36 -1.23 -1.00
C VAL A 46 -14.98 -0.17 -0.08
N LEU A 47 -14.48 1.07 -0.10
CA LEU A 47 -15.00 2.15 0.73
C LEU A 47 -16.47 2.48 0.39
N THR A 48 -16.81 2.55 -0.90
CA THR A 48 -18.17 2.84 -1.36
C THR A 48 -19.14 1.70 -1.05
N SER A 49 -18.74 0.46 -1.37
CA SER A 49 -19.63 -0.71 -1.25
C SER A 49 -19.81 -1.20 0.17
N ASN A 50 -18.93 -0.83 1.11
CA ASN A 50 -18.92 -1.31 2.48
C ASN A 50 -19.02 -0.17 3.51
N SER A 51 -19.48 1.02 3.13
CA SER A 51 -19.60 2.17 4.04
C SER A 51 -20.44 1.87 5.29
N ASN A 52 -21.49 1.05 5.16
CA ASN A 52 -22.33 0.61 6.26
C ASN A 52 -21.64 -0.39 7.22
N LEU A 53 -20.58 -1.07 6.79
CA LEU A 53 -19.82 -1.97 7.67
C LEU A 53 -19.02 -1.20 8.71
N PHE A 54 -18.61 0.04 8.42
CA PHE A 54 -17.84 0.85 9.37
C PHE A 54 -18.56 1.01 10.73
N GLU A 55 -19.89 1.15 10.71
CA GLU A 55 -20.69 1.27 11.93
C GLU A 55 -21.18 -0.09 12.46
N SER A 56 -21.47 -1.06 11.58
CA SER A 56 -22.10 -2.32 11.98
C SER A 56 -21.09 -3.43 12.32
N ASP A 57 -19.91 -3.44 11.67
CA ASP A 57 -18.84 -4.42 11.86
C ASP A 57 -17.50 -3.80 11.44
N ARG A 58 -16.93 -2.99 12.33
CA ARG A 58 -15.69 -2.25 12.10
C ARG A 58 -14.51 -3.17 11.77
N GLU A 59 -14.40 -4.31 12.43
CA GLU A 59 -13.34 -5.28 12.18
C GLU A 59 -13.42 -5.83 10.74
N ALA A 60 -14.61 -6.19 10.28
CA ALA A 60 -14.80 -6.65 8.90
C ALA A 60 -14.48 -5.55 7.88
N TYR A 61 -14.81 -4.27 8.18
CA TYR A 61 -14.46 -3.13 7.35
C TYR A 61 -12.94 -2.95 7.24
N GLU A 62 -12.25 -2.92 8.38
CA GLU A 62 -10.80 -2.75 8.46
C GLU A 62 -10.06 -3.90 7.76
N ASN A 63 -10.54 -5.13 7.90
CA ASN A 63 -9.98 -6.30 7.22
C ASN A 63 -10.03 -6.17 5.68
N LYS A 64 -11.13 -5.63 5.13
CA LYS A 64 -11.24 -5.38 3.67
C LYS A 64 -10.24 -4.34 3.18
N ILE A 65 -10.02 -3.27 3.95
CA ILE A 65 -9.00 -2.26 3.65
C ILE A 65 -7.60 -2.89 3.75
N LYS A 66 -7.37 -3.69 4.78
CA LYS A 66 -6.11 -4.38 5.04
C LYS A 66 -5.70 -5.31 3.90
N GLU A 67 -6.64 -6.06 3.34
CA GLU A 67 -6.41 -6.96 2.20
C GLU A 67 -5.84 -6.24 0.95
N ILE A 68 -6.24 -4.99 0.71
CA ILE A 68 -5.72 -4.18 -0.39
C ILE A 68 -4.42 -3.48 0.01
N PHE A 69 -4.40 -2.88 1.19
CA PHE A 69 -3.36 -1.98 1.65
C PHE A 69 -2.03 -2.70 1.99
N GLU A 70 -2.09 -3.84 2.71
CA GLU A 70 -0.88 -4.54 3.14
C GLU A 70 0.01 -5.02 1.99
N PRO A 71 -0.55 -5.65 0.93
CA PRO A 71 0.30 -6.10 -0.17
C PRO A 71 0.90 -4.96 -0.99
N MET A 72 0.38 -3.73 -0.89
CA MET A 72 0.93 -2.58 -1.62
C MET A 72 2.21 -2.03 -0.99
N ILE A 73 2.41 -2.17 0.33
CA ILE A 73 3.44 -1.47 1.09
C ILE A 73 4.59 -2.40 1.47
N ASP A 74 5.82 -1.92 1.36
CA ASP A 74 7.01 -2.55 1.96
C ASP A 74 7.09 -2.16 3.45
N PHE A 75 6.23 -2.74 4.28
CA PHE A 75 6.17 -2.43 5.71
C PHE A 75 7.49 -2.67 6.42
N ARG A 76 8.26 -3.68 6.03
CA ARG A 76 9.59 -3.91 6.60
C ARG A 76 10.51 -2.72 6.38
N ARG A 77 10.49 -2.14 5.18
CA ARG A 77 11.33 -1.00 4.83
C ARG A 77 10.80 0.30 5.44
N VAL A 78 9.49 0.50 5.38
CA VAL A 78 8.85 1.70 5.93
C VAL A 78 9.06 1.76 7.43
N SER A 79 8.79 0.69 8.19
CA SER A 79 9.02 0.61 9.64
C SER A 79 10.48 0.86 10.01
N ALA A 80 11.43 0.28 9.27
CA ALA A 80 12.86 0.55 9.48
C ALA A 80 13.20 2.03 9.23
N SER A 81 12.55 2.67 8.24
CA SER A 81 12.73 4.10 7.96
C SER A 81 12.12 4.98 9.04
N VAL A 82 10.97 4.59 9.60
CA VAL A 82 10.29 5.27 10.70
C VAL A 82 11.13 5.19 11.98
N MET A 83 11.62 4.03 12.35
CA MET A 83 12.56 3.90 13.50
C MET A 83 13.82 4.77 13.31
N GLY A 84 14.27 4.93 12.07
CA GLY A 84 15.54 5.57 11.75
C GLY A 84 16.76 4.73 12.19
N LYS A 85 17.94 5.09 11.68
CA LYS A 85 19.15 4.28 11.86
C LYS A 85 19.48 4.01 13.34
N LYS A 86 19.36 5.04 14.19
CA LYS A 86 19.72 4.93 15.62
C LYS A 86 18.89 3.86 16.31
N TYR A 87 17.57 4.00 16.30
CA TYR A 87 16.67 3.12 17.04
C TYR A 87 16.51 1.75 16.37
N TYR A 88 16.61 1.68 15.03
CA TYR A 88 16.67 0.41 14.33
C TYR A 88 17.87 -0.45 14.76
N LEU A 89 19.04 0.16 14.99
CA LEU A 89 20.23 -0.57 15.46
C LEU A 89 20.15 -0.93 16.95
N LEU A 90 19.49 -0.12 17.78
CA LEU A 90 19.25 -0.40 19.19
C LEU A 90 18.21 -1.52 19.41
N ALA A 91 17.22 -1.62 18.53
CA ALA A 91 16.16 -2.63 18.63
C ALA A 91 16.69 -4.03 18.35
N THR A 92 16.16 -5.03 19.05
CA THR A 92 16.38 -6.45 18.74
C THR A 92 15.68 -6.83 17.42
N LYS A 93 15.95 -8.02 16.92
CA LYS A 93 15.27 -8.53 15.73
C LYS A 93 13.76 -8.69 15.98
N GLU A 94 13.40 -9.18 17.15
CA GLU A 94 12.04 -9.39 17.60
C GLU A 94 11.28 -8.06 17.70
N GLN A 95 11.86 -7.05 18.32
CA GLN A 95 11.29 -5.70 18.42
C GLN A 95 11.07 -5.04 17.05
N ARG A 96 11.96 -5.27 16.07
CA ARG A 96 11.77 -4.78 14.70
C ARG A 96 10.58 -5.46 14.01
N VAL A 97 10.38 -6.75 14.24
CA VAL A 97 9.23 -7.51 13.72
C VAL A 97 7.95 -7.05 14.43
N GLU A 98 7.98 -6.94 15.75
CA GLU A 98 6.87 -6.42 16.55
C GLU A 98 6.44 -5.03 16.09
N PHE A 99 7.38 -4.12 15.83
CA PHE A 99 7.04 -2.78 15.35
C PHE A 99 6.36 -2.79 13.96
N ILE A 100 6.68 -3.74 13.08
CA ILE A 100 5.99 -3.85 11.79
C ILE A 100 4.49 -4.08 12.01
N GLU A 101 4.11 -5.00 12.91
CA GLU A 101 2.70 -5.31 13.16
C GLU A 101 2.00 -4.15 13.90
N ILE A 102 2.62 -3.61 14.95
CA ILE A 102 2.11 -2.42 15.65
C ILE A 102 1.89 -1.25 14.68
N PHE A 103 2.81 -1.01 13.76
CA PHE A 103 2.71 0.08 12.80
C PHE A 103 1.58 -0.12 11.78
N LYS A 104 1.38 -1.35 11.30
CA LYS A 104 0.26 -1.69 10.41
C LYS A 104 -1.09 -1.46 11.09
N ASP A 105 -1.29 -2.07 12.26
CA ASP A 105 -2.55 -1.99 12.99
C ASP A 105 -2.86 -0.55 13.38
N SER A 106 -1.86 0.18 13.90
CA SER A 106 -2.01 1.58 14.28
C SER A 106 -2.37 2.50 13.10
N LEU A 107 -1.89 2.23 11.89
CA LEU A 107 -2.30 2.98 10.70
C LEU A 107 -3.77 2.75 10.37
N LEU A 108 -4.23 1.51 10.44
CA LEU A 108 -5.64 1.19 10.20
C LEU A 108 -6.55 1.82 11.24
N ASP A 109 -6.24 1.63 12.53
CA ASP A 109 -7.03 2.18 13.64
C ASP A 109 -7.17 3.71 13.52
N THR A 110 -6.07 4.39 13.18
CA THR A 110 -6.06 5.86 13.10
C THR A 110 -6.84 6.39 11.89
N TYR A 111 -6.72 5.72 10.73
CA TYR A 111 -7.24 6.27 9.48
C TYR A 111 -8.51 5.60 8.95
N ALA A 112 -9.00 4.52 9.59
CA ALA A 112 -10.22 3.82 9.16
C ALA A 112 -11.44 4.76 9.10
N GLU A 113 -11.60 5.65 10.07
CA GLU A 113 -12.68 6.64 10.10
C GLU A 113 -12.57 7.66 8.96
N THR A 114 -11.37 8.19 8.73
CA THR A 114 -11.12 9.13 7.63
C THR A 114 -11.39 8.46 6.27
N LEU A 115 -10.96 7.21 6.12
CA LEU A 115 -11.23 6.44 4.91
C LEU A 115 -12.72 6.17 4.71
N ALA A 116 -13.48 5.90 5.77
CA ALA A 116 -14.93 5.71 5.70
C ALA A 116 -15.68 6.95 5.16
N GLN A 117 -15.15 8.16 5.40
CA GLN A 117 -15.71 9.40 4.89
C GLN A 117 -15.43 9.63 3.39
N TRP A 118 -14.53 8.83 2.79
CA TRP A 118 -14.11 9.01 1.39
C TRP A 118 -14.88 8.15 0.38
N GLY A 119 -15.91 7.43 0.81
CA GLY A 119 -16.66 6.49 -0.04
C GLY A 119 -17.19 7.09 -1.35
N ASP A 120 -17.58 8.38 -1.36
CA ASP A 120 -18.06 9.09 -2.55
C ASP A 120 -16.94 9.82 -3.32
N SER A 121 -15.68 9.62 -2.92
CA SER A 121 -14.53 10.27 -3.55
C SER A 121 -14.14 9.58 -4.85
N THR A 122 -13.49 10.32 -5.73
CA THR A 122 -12.86 9.77 -6.94
C THR A 122 -11.35 9.96 -6.86
N ILE A 123 -10.62 9.00 -7.44
CA ILE A 123 -9.17 9.07 -7.52
C ILE A 123 -8.72 8.93 -8.97
N SER A 124 -7.77 9.75 -9.40
CA SER A 124 -7.23 9.72 -10.76
C SER A 124 -5.72 9.68 -10.75
N THR A 125 -5.13 8.80 -11.55
CA THR A 125 -3.69 8.62 -11.66
C THR A 125 -3.14 9.48 -12.81
N GLU A 126 -2.08 10.23 -12.54
CA GLU A 126 -1.33 10.97 -13.56
C GLU A 126 -0.43 9.99 -14.32
N VAL A 127 -0.90 9.52 -15.47
CA VAL A 127 -0.10 8.67 -16.36
C VAL A 127 0.65 9.56 -17.35
N PRO A 128 1.98 9.47 -17.43
CA PRO A 128 2.74 10.20 -18.42
C PRO A 128 2.34 9.81 -19.84
N LYS A 129 2.15 10.82 -20.69
CA LYS A 129 1.71 10.63 -22.09
C LYS A 129 2.83 10.15 -23.04
N ASP A 130 4.06 10.08 -22.56
CA ASP A 130 5.23 9.77 -23.38
C ASP A 130 5.48 8.25 -23.45
N GLU A 131 5.38 7.67 -24.66
CA GLU A 131 5.71 6.27 -24.93
C GLU A 131 7.16 5.89 -24.59
N SER A 132 8.08 6.88 -24.49
CA SER A 132 9.46 6.63 -24.06
C SER A 132 9.54 6.14 -22.62
N LEU A 133 8.50 6.38 -21.82
CA LEU A 133 8.39 5.88 -20.44
C LEU A 133 8.07 4.40 -20.37
N SER A 134 7.37 3.82 -21.34
CA SER A 134 7.18 2.37 -21.40
C SER A 134 8.53 1.64 -21.51
N LYS A 135 9.48 2.23 -22.23
CA LYS A 135 10.87 1.75 -22.33
C LYS A 135 11.70 2.03 -21.07
N LYS A 136 11.37 3.05 -20.27
CA LYS A 136 12.00 3.30 -18.97
C LYS A 136 11.58 2.28 -17.90
N PHE A 137 10.38 1.67 -18.00
CA PHE A 137 9.97 0.59 -17.09
C PHE A 137 10.76 -0.70 -17.30
N GLU A 138 11.23 -0.93 -18.52
CA GLU A 138 12.15 -2.01 -18.87
C GLU A 138 13.58 -1.70 -18.42
N SER A 139 13.95 -0.40 -18.29
CA SER A 139 15.27 0.05 -17.87
C SER A 139 15.29 0.34 -16.37
N PHE A 140 15.68 -0.62 -15.55
CA PHE A 140 16.43 -0.61 -14.29
C PHE A 140 16.20 0.52 -13.25
N GLU A 141 15.24 1.42 -13.36
CA GLU A 141 14.93 2.35 -12.28
C GLU A 141 14.22 1.60 -11.13
N LYS A 142 15.01 1.33 -10.07
CA LYS A 142 14.50 0.64 -8.87
C LYS A 142 13.52 1.49 -8.06
N ASN A 143 13.42 2.78 -8.33
CA ASN A 143 12.55 3.71 -7.61
C ASN A 143 11.82 4.62 -8.60
N ILE A 144 10.53 4.77 -8.41
CA ILE A 144 9.65 5.60 -9.24
C ILE A 144 8.69 6.39 -8.36
N GLU A 145 8.24 7.54 -8.86
CA GLU A 145 7.16 8.32 -8.26
C GLU A 145 5.91 8.22 -9.13
N VAL A 146 4.78 7.85 -8.51
CA VAL A 146 3.46 7.88 -9.12
C VAL A 146 2.62 8.90 -8.39
N LYS A 147 1.89 9.73 -9.15
CA LYS A 147 1.03 10.77 -8.60
C LYS A 147 -0.43 10.47 -8.87
N GLN A 148 -1.26 10.81 -7.89
CA GLN A 148 -2.72 10.76 -7.97
C GLN A 148 -3.32 12.05 -7.44
N ILE A 149 -4.56 12.32 -7.87
CA ILE A 149 -5.43 13.34 -7.29
C ILE A 149 -6.63 12.64 -6.69
N LEU A 150 -6.79 12.75 -5.38
CA LEU A 150 -8.01 12.39 -4.68
C LEU A 150 -8.95 13.60 -4.72
N ASN A 151 -10.18 13.39 -5.18
CA ASN A 151 -11.22 14.40 -5.24
C ASN A 151 -12.42 13.97 -4.38
N THR A 152 -12.66 14.69 -3.29
CA THR A 152 -13.75 14.43 -2.35
C THR A 152 -15.04 15.20 -2.72
N GLY A 153 -15.09 15.82 -3.91
CA GLY A 153 -16.18 16.69 -4.33
C GLY A 153 -16.04 18.14 -3.83
N THR A 154 -15.53 18.34 -2.62
CA THR A 154 -15.29 19.66 -2.03
C THR A 154 -13.84 20.11 -2.16
N SER A 155 -12.91 19.17 -2.15
CA SER A 155 -11.46 19.43 -2.14
C SER A 155 -10.70 18.44 -3.02
N LYS A 156 -9.51 18.85 -3.46
CA LYS A 156 -8.59 17.99 -4.22
C LYS A 156 -7.29 17.86 -3.45
N TYR A 157 -6.87 16.63 -3.22
CA TYR A 157 -5.65 16.31 -2.49
C TYR A 157 -4.65 15.62 -3.42
N PRO A 158 -3.52 16.26 -3.75
CA PRO A 158 -2.45 15.61 -4.49
C PRO A 158 -1.77 14.56 -3.60
N ILE A 159 -1.60 13.36 -4.14
CA ILE A 159 -0.91 12.26 -3.50
C ILE A 159 0.28 11.84 -4.37
N SER A 160 1.45 11.69 -3.76
CA SER A 160 2.65 11.18 -4.41
C SER A 160 3.12 9.92 -3.70
N TYR A 161 3.18 8.81 -4.43
CA TYR A 161 3.68 7.53 -3.96
C TYR A 161 5.11 7.33 -4.41
N LYS A 162 6.03 7.10 -3.48
CA LYS A 162 7.38 6.64 -3.78
C LYS A 162 7.37 5.11 -3.83
N LEU A 163 7.62 4.56 -5.00
CA LEU A 163 7.61 3.12 -5.26
C LEU A 163 9.02 2.59 -5.40
N ARG A 164 9.20 1.34 -5.01
CA ARG A 164 10.41 0.56 -5.24
C ARG A 164 10.06 -0.76 -5.91
N LYS A 165 10.82 -1.13 -6.94
CA LYS A 165 10.73 -2.46 -7.55
C LYS A 165 11.42 -3.49 -6.65
N THR A 166 10.71 -4.59 -6.37
CA THR A 166 11.18 -5.75 -5.61
C THR A 166 11.03 -7.00 -6.48
N ASP A 167 11.52 -8.15 -6.01
CA ASP A 167 11.34 -9.43 -6.71
C ASP A 167 9.85 -9.82 -6.81
N ASN A 168 9.00 -9.27 -5.93
CA ASN A 168 7.56 -9.49 -5.90
C ASN A 168 6.76 -8.33 -6.53
N GLY A 169 7.36 -7.55 -7.43
CA GLY A 169 6.73 -6.40 -8.08
C GLY A 169 6.96 -5.07 -7.33
N TRP A 170 6.13 -4.09 -7.66
CA TRP A 170 6.23 -2.75 -7.07
C TRP A 170 5.69 -2.73 -5.65
N LYS A 171 6.35 -1.93 -4.77
CA LYS A 171 5.92 -1.67 -3.40
C LYS A 171 6.05 -0.20 -3.06
N ILE A 172 5.08 0.33 -2.32
CA ILE A 172 5.13 1.67 -1.76
C ILE A 172 6.15 1.69 -0.61
N VAL A 173 7.04 2.67 -0.64
CA VAL A 173 8.05 2.90 0.42
C VAL A 173 7.91 4.25 1.10
N ASN A 174 7.12 5.16 0.54
CA ASN A 174 6.72 6.42 1.17
C ASN A 174 5.50 7.01 0.45
N ILE A 175 4.71 7.79 1.17
CA ILE A 175 3.55 8.52 0.67
C ILE A 175 3.68 9.98 1.10
N ILE A 176 3.36 10.90 0.18
CA ILE A 176 3.25 12.34 0.44
C ILE A 176 1.83 12.73 0.06
N ILE A 177 1.04 13.24 1.01
CA ILE A 177 -0.34 13.67 0.80
C ILE A 177 -0.41 15.16 1.07
N ASN A 178 -0.92 15.93 0.10
CA ASN A 178 -1.06 17.39 0.23
C ASN A 178 0.23 18.09 0.71
N GLY A 179 1.39 17.61 0.28
CA GLY A 179 2.71 18.11 0.69
C GLY A 179 3.26 17.54 2.01
N VAL A 180 2.45 16.85 2.81
CA VAL A 180 2.89 16.21 4.05
C VAL A 180 3.54 14.86 3.76
N ASN A 181 4.81 14.71 4.12
CA ASN A 181 5.58 13.49 3.95
C ASN A 181 5.34 12.54 5.13
N LEU A 182 4.47 11.54 4.96
CA LEU A 182 4.07 10.63 6.04
C LEU A 182 5.26 9.86 6.64
N GLY A 183 6.18 9.38 5.81
CA GLY A 183 7.36 8.66 6.31
C GLY A 183 8.26 9.52 7.19
N LEU A 184 8.41 10.81 6.87
CA LEU A 184 9.18 11.77 7.69
C LEU A 184 8.40 12.12 8.97
N THR A 185 7.09 12.33 8.87
CA THR A 185 6.23 12.63 10.02
C THR A 185 6.29 11.51 11.04
N PHE A 186 6.05 10.26 10.63
CA PHE A 186 6.13 9.11 11.52
C PHE A 186 7.53 8.89 12.09
N ARG A 187 8.60 9.16 11.33
CA ARG A 187 9.96 9.11 11.88
C ARG A 187 10.16 10.13 13.00
N ASN A 188 9.72 11.36 12.80
CA ASN A 188 9.86 12.41 13.83
C ASN A 188 9.05 12.05 15.08
N GLN A 189 7.85 11.50 14.90
CA GLN A 189 6.99 11.01 15.96
C GLN A 189 7.67 9.87 16.75
N PHE A 190 8.21 8.86 16.05
CA PHE A 190 8.94 7.76 16.69
C PHE A 190 10.11 8.26 17.51
N GLN A 191 10.90 9.19 16.95
CA GLN A 191 12.05 9.76 17.64
C GLN A 191 11.64 10.55 18.89
N ALA A 192 10.61 11.38 18.79
CA ALA A 192 10.08 12.15 19.92
C ALA A 192 9.57 11.21 21.03
N LEU A 193 8.82 10.17 20.66
CA LEU A 193 8.32 9.16 21.60
C LEU A 193 9.45 8.38 22.25
N ALA A 194 10.47 7.97 21.50
CA ALA A 194 11.63 7.27 22.06
C ALA A 194 12.38 8.14 23.07
N ILE A 195 12.57 9.42 22.79
CA ILE A 195 13.22 10.36 23.71
C ILE A 195 12.38 10.50 24.98
N SER A 196 11.07 10.64 24.91
CA SER A 196 10.18 10.77 26.08
C SER A 196 10.20 9.53 26.98
N HIS A 197 10.54 8.37 26.45
CA HIS A 197 10.71 7.10 27.17
C HIS A 197 12.17 6.74 27.46
N ASN A 198 13.08 7.71 27.56
CA ASN A 198 14.50 7.50 27.83
C ASN A 198 15.17 6.52 26.87
N GLU A 199 14.77 6.57 25.59
CA GLU A 199 15.26 5.69 24.51
C GLU A 199 14.97 4.18 24.71
N SER A 200 14.02 3.85 25.58
CA SER A 200 13.53 2.48 25.74
C SER A 200 12.70 2.07 24.51
N ILE A 201 13.24 1.15 23.72
CA ILE A 201 12.52 0.61 22.54
C ILE A 201 11.21 -0.05 22.99
N GLU A 202 11.22 -0.86 24.04
CA GLU A 202 10.04 -1.54 24.56
C GLU A 202 8.90 -0.55 24.90
N LEU A 203 9.21 0.50 25.65
CA LEU A 203 8.21 1.52 26.03
C LEU A 203 7.76 2.32 24.81
N THR A 204 8.65 2.60 23.86
CA THR A 204 8.30 3.29 22.61
C THR A 204 7.31 2.47 21.80
N LEU A 205 7.54 1.17 21.65
CA LEU A 205 6.63 0.29 20.90
C LEU A 205 5.25 0.17 21.58
N ARG A 206 5.21 0.02 22.90
CA ARG A 206 3.97 -0.07 23.68
C ARG A 206 3.08 1.18 23.59
N ASN A 207 3.69 2.34 23.40
CA ASN A 207 2.98 3.63 23.35
C ASN A 207 2.87 4.21 21.94
N TRP A 208 3.22 3.41 20.92
CA TRP A 208 3.14 3.87 19.54
C TRP A 208 1.69 3.98 19.07
N VAL A 209 1.37 5.14 18.50
CA VAL A 209 0.15 5.40 17.71
C VAL A 209 0.57 6.15 16.45
N SER A 210 0.18 5.65 15.28
CA SER A 210 0.48 6.32 14.01
C SER A 210 -0.42 7.53 13.83
N ASP A 211 0.08 8.70 14.17
CA ASP A 211 -0.64 9.95 14.01
C ASP A 211 0.18 10.92 13.14
N ALA A 212 -0.23 11.12 11.91
CA ALA A 212 0.38 12.11 11.02
C ALA A 212 -0.18 13.53 11.27
N GLY A 213 -1.03 13.69 12.28
CA GLY A 213 -1.81 14.90 12.45
C GLY A 213 -2.81 15.08 11.31
N ASP A 214 -3.39 16.25 11.26
CA ASP A 214 -4.18 16.67 10.11
C ASP A 214 -3.24 16.88 8.91
N ALA A 215 -3.07 15.85 8.07
CA ALA A 215 -2.32 15.94 6.81
C ALA A 215 -3.03 16.87 5.79
N GLY A 216 -3.91 17.79 6.29
CA GLY A 216 -4.72 18.67 5.46
C GLY A 216 -5.82 17.91 4.72
N ILE A 217 -6.29 16.81 5.30
CA ILE A 217 -7.27 15.89 4.70
C ILE A 217 -8.63 16.01 5.45
N SER A 218 -8.70 16.84 6.49
CA SER A 218 -9.94 17.14 7.24
C SER A 218 -10.83 18.13 6.50
#